data_55b8cb88be1b855df4b92209eef67e64
#
_entry.id   55b8cb88be1b855df4b92209eef67e64
#
_cell.length_a   1.000
_cell.length_b   1.000
_cell.length_c   1.000
_cell.angle_alpha   90.00
_cell.angle_beta   90.00
_cell.angle_gamma   90.00
#
_symmetry.space_group_name_H-M   'P 1'
#
loop_
_entity.id
_entity.type
_entity.pdbx_description
1 polymer ?
#
loop_
_entity_poly.entity_id
_entity_poly.type
_entity_poly.pdbx_seq_one_letter_code
_entity_poly.pdbx_strand_id
1 'polypeptide(L)'
;MNTSSLKSPPYWSKAVKYLKLHDPVLSRLIKKHKSKTFLVTTNSIFTTFTKIIIGQQISIEVANSIENKILKKISRLTPKKILETLDDDLRNCGLSYRKVNYIKGIAKILDSNNRFFTKLEK
;
A
#
# COMPACT_ATOMS: atom_id res chain seq x y z
N MET A 1 13.91 -2.16 14.89
CA MET A 1 13.31 -2.39 13.56
C MET A 1 14.05 -3.56 12.90
N ASN A 2 13.41 -4.70 12.85
CA ASN A 2 13.96 -5.81 12.05
C ASN A 2 13.77 -5.48 10.56
N THR A 3 14.82 -4.99 9.94
CA THR A 3 15.01 -5.11 8.51
C THR A 3 15.33 -6.58 8.22
N SER A 4 14.35 -7.47 8.42
CA SER A 4 14.41 -8.82 7.88
C SER A 4 14.61 -8.63 6.38
N SER A 5 15.73 -9.12 5.89
CA SER A 5 16.22 -9.04 4.52
C SER A 5 15.06 -9.11 3.52
N LEU A 6 14.68 -7.98 2.99
CA LEU A 6 13.76 -7.87 1.86
C LEU A 6 14.43 -8.61 0.69
N LYS A 7 14.14 -9.89 0.56
CA LYS A 7 14.69 -10.72 -0.53
C LYS A 7 14.06 -10.27 -1.83
N SER A 8 14.88 -10.03 -2.83
CA SER A 8 14.39 -9.79 -4.19
C SER A 8 13.60 -11.00 -4.67
N PRO A 9 12.56 -10.78 -5.49
CA PRO A 9 11.89 -11.91 -6.14
C PRO A 9 12.90 -12.80 -6.87
N PRO A 10 12.75 -14.13 -6.83
CA PRO A 10 13.72 -15.05 -7.44
C PRO A 10 13.99 -14.77 -8.92
N TYR A 11 13.00 -14.25 -9.61
CA TYR A 11 13.08 -13.94 -11.05
C TYR A 11 13.66 -12.55 -11.36
N TRP A 12 13.87 -11.67 -10.36
CA TRP A 12 14.19 -10.25 -10.59
C TRP A 12 15.43 -10.04 -11.45
N SER A 13 16.54 -10.64 -11.04
CA SER A 13 17.82 -10.51 -11.78
C SER A 13 17.71 -11.02 -13.22
N LYS A 14 17.00 -12.14 -13.41
CA LYS A 14 16.77 -12.74 -14.75
C LYS A 14 15.91 -11.83 -15.61
N ALA A 15 14.83 -11.27 -15.04
CA ALA A 15 13.93 -10.35 -15.73
C ALA A 15 14.66 -9.05 -16.14
N VAL A 16 15.43 -8.46 -15.24
CA VAL A 16 16.23 -7.24 -15.53
C VAL A 16 17.23 -7.51 -16.65
N LYS A 17 17.94 -8.64 -16.62
CA LYS A 17 18.89 -9.02 -17.68
C LYS A 17 18.18 -9.19 -19.02
N TYR A 18 17.04 -9.86 -19.04
CA TYR A 18 16.24 -10.07 -20.24
C TYR A 18 15.80 -8.73 -20.86
N LEU A 19 15.21 -7.85 -20.06
CA LEU A 19 14.73 -6.53 -20.52
C LEU A 19 15.87 -5.66 -21.06
N LYS A 20 17.04 -5.70 -20.42
CA LYS A 20 18.22 -4.97 -20.91
C LYS A 20 18.73 -5.43 -22.27
N LEU A 21 18.54 -6.71 -22.59
CA LEU A 21 18.98 -7.30 -23.86
C LEU A 21 18.00 -7.07 -25.00
N HIS A 22 16.68 -7.00 -24.70
CA HIS A 22 15.64 -7.02 -25.70
C HIS A 22 14.94 -5.65 -25.93
N ASP A 23 15.16 -4.69 -25.04
CA ASP A 23 14.54 -3.35 -25.16
C ASP A 23 15.56 -2.25 -24.91
N PRO A 24 15.93 -1.47 -25.95
CA PRO A 24 16.91 -0.38 -25.82
C PRO A 24 16.44 0.74 -24.88
N VAL A 25 15.13 1.02 -24.84
CA VAL A 25 14.56 2.06 -23.97
C VAL A 25 14.64 1.64 -22.51
N LEU A 26 14.15 0.44 -22.20
CA LEU A 26 14.26 -0.13 -20.85
C LEU A 26 15.72 -0.32 -20.43
N SER A 27 16.63 -0.71 -21.35
CA SER A 27 18.05 -0.81 -21.06
C SER A 27 18.62 0.52 -20.57
N ARG A 28 18.28 1.63 -21.21
CA ARG A 28 18.72 2.98 -20.80
C ARG A 28 18.14 3.36 -19.43
N LEU A 29 16.84 3.11 -19.20
CA LEU A 29 16.18 3.41 -17.94
C LEU A 29 16.77 2.60 -16.78
N ILE A 30 17.01 1.32 -16.98
CA ILE A 30 17.62 0.43 -15.98
C ILE A 30 19.04 0.92 -15.63
N LYS A 31 19.84 1.31 -16.62
CA LYS A 31 21.17 1.88 -16.41
C LYS A 31 21.12 3.20 -15.64
N LYS A 32 20.17 4.09 -15.97
CA LYS A 32 19.97 5.37 -15.31
C LYS A 32 19.55 5.22 -13.84
N HIS A 33 18.77 4.20 -13.54
CA HIS A 33 18.20 3.95 -12.21
C HIS A 33 18.85 2.76 -11.49
N LYS A 34 20.12 2.54 -11.66
CA LYS A 34 20.88 1.42 -11.05
C LYS A 34 20.74 1.31 -9.53
N SER A 35 20.60 2.44 -8.85
CA SER A 35 20.42 2.48 -7.39
C SER A 35 19.03 2.05 -6.92
N LYS A 36 18.05 2.00 -7.83
CA LYS A 36 16.69 1.57 -7.51
C LYS A 36 16.56 0.08 -7.75
N THR A 37 16.08 -0.60 -6.72
CA THR A 37 15.87 -2.04 -6.74
C THR A 37 14.40 -2.36 -6.98
N PHE A 38 14.02 -3.61 -6.71
CA PHE A 38 12.63 -4.07 -6.80
C PHE A 38 11.70 -3.32 -5.84
N LEU A 39 10.42 -3.29 -6.17
CA LEU A 39 9.39 -2.71 -5.31
C LEU A 39 9.17 -3.59 -4.09
N VAL A 40 9.15 -2.94 -2.93
CA VAL A 40 8.86 -3.59 -1.64
C VAL A 40 7.84 -2.77 -0.88
N THR A 41 7.07 -3.44 -0.04
CA THR A 41 6.23 -2.77 0.94
C THR A 41 6.70 -3.15 2.35
N THR A 42 6.79 -2.16 3.22
CA THR A 42 7.07 -2.34 4.65
C THR A 42 5.81 -2.21 5.49
N ASN A 43 4.70 -1.86 4.86
CA ASN A 43 3.42 -1.68 5.50
C ASN A 43 2.69 -3.02 5.66
N SER A 44 1.80 -3.09 6.65
CA SER A 44 0.84 -4.18 6.75
C SER A 44 -0.07 -4.22 5.52
N ILE A 45 -0.68 -5.38 5.26
CA ILE A 45 -1.64 -5.55 4.17
C ILE A 45 -2.77 -4.51 4.28
N PHE A 46 -3.32 -4.33 5.47
CA PHE A 46 -4.39 -3.35 5.70
C PHE A 46 -3.95 -1.92 5.37
N THR A 47 -2.77 -1.51 5.83
CA THR A 47 -2.22 -0.19 5.53
C THR A 47 -2.00 -0.01 4.03
N THR A 48 -1.48 -1.02 3.36
CA THR A 48 -1.25 -1.00 1.90
C THR A 48 -2.56 -0.81 1.13
N PHE A 49 -3.57 -1.63 1.41
CA PHE A 49 -4.88 -1.49 0.76
C PHE A 49 -5.56 -0.15 1.06
N THR A 50 -5.48 0.30 2.30
CA THR A 50 -6.06 1.59 2.70
C THR A 50 -5.42 2.74 1.94
N LYS A 51 -4.10 2.77 1.82
CA LYS A 51 -3.39 3.79 1.04
C LYS A 51 -3.75 3.75 -0.45
N ILE A 52 -3.88 2.57 -1.02
CA ILE A 52 -4.32 2.40 -2.42
C ILE A 52 -5.73 2.98 -2.61
N ILE A 53 -6.66 2.67 -1.72
CA ILE A 53 -8.04 3.17 -1.80
C ILE A 53 -8.08 4.69 -1.63
N ILE A 54 -7.35 5.24 -0.66
CA ILE A 54 -7.26 6.69 -0.45
C ILE A 54 -6.78 7.38 -1.73
N GLY A 55 -5.74 6.85 -2.38
CA GLY A 55 -5.08 7.46 -3.53
C GLY A 55 -5.80 7.30 -4.86
N GLN A 56 -6.88 6.53 -4.95
CA GLN A 56 -7.61 6.35 -6.21
C GLN A 56 -8.20 7.66 -6.74
N GLN A 57 -7.90 7.98 -8.01
CA GLN A 57 -8.45 9.14 -8.74
C GLN A 57 -8.15 10.52 -8.13
N ILE A 58 -7.12 10.63 -7.31
CA ILE A 58 -6.65 11.91 -6.73
C ILE A 58 -5.13 12.02 -6.85
N SER A 59 -4.60 13.23 -6.66
CA SER A 59 -3.15 13.44 -6.66
C SER A 59 -2.48 12.84 -5.41
N ILE A 60 -1.18 12.62 -5.50
CA ILE A 60 -0.37 12.12 -4.38
C ILE A 60 -0.42 13.09 -3.20
N GLU A 61 -0.36 14.38 -3.46
CA GLU A 61 -0.40 15.44 -2.43
C GLU A 61 -1.73 15.42 -1.66
N VAL A 62 -2.85 15.28 -2.37
CA VAL A 62 -4.17 15.17 -1.77
C VAL A 62 -4.29 13.87 -0.97
N ALA A 63 -3.83 12.76 -1.50
CA ALA A 63 -3.82 11.47 -0.80
C ALA A 63 -3.02 11.54 0.51
N ASN A 64 -1.83 12.13 0.48
CA ASN A 64 -0.99 12.32 1.66
C ASN A 64 -1.67 13.23 2.70
N SER A 65 -2.34 14.28 2.26
CA SER A 65 -3.10 15.18 3.15
C SER A 65 -4.23 14.43 3.88
N ILE A 66 -4.99 13.61 3.15
CA ILE A 66 -6.06 12.78 3.74
C ILE A 66 -5.48 11.77 4.74
N GLU A 67 -4.43 11.06 4.36
CA GLU A 67 -3.77 10.09 5.24
C GLU A 67 -3.28 10.75 6.53
N ASN A 68 -2.64 11.90 6.43
CA ASN A 68 -2.16 12.65 7.60
C ASN A 68 -3.31 13.07 8.54
N LYS A 69 -4.44 13.50 7.99
CA LYS A 69 -5.62 13.83 8.80
C LYS A 69 -6.18 12.61 9.53
N ILE A 70 -6.23 11.46 8.85
CA ILE A 70 -6.65 10.20 9.46
C ILE A 70 -5.69 9.82 10.59
N LEU A 71 -4.39 9.85 10.36
CA LEU A 71 -3.38 9.50 11.36
C LEU A 71 -3.38 10.44 12.58
N LYS A 72 -3.66 11.72 12.38
CA LYS A 72 -3.85 12.67 13.50
C LYS A 72 -5.05 12.28 14.37
N LYS A 73 -6.07 11.69 13.78
CA LYS A 73 -7.29 11.31 14.51
C LYS A 73 -7.15 9.97 15.23
N ILE A 74 -6.55 8.96 14.57
CA ILE A 74 -6.52 7.59 15.09
C ILE A 74 -5.11 7.08 15.48
N SER A 75 -4.08 7.88 15.31
CA SER A 75 -2.66 7.60 15.62
C SER A 75 -2.04 6.48 14.81
N ARG A 76 -2.70 5.35 14.64
CA ARG A 76 -2.24 4.19 13.86
C ARG A 76 -3.35 3.67 12.95
N LEU A 77 -2.98 3.32 11.74
CA LEU A 77 -3.89 2.75 10.75
C LEU A 77 -4.02 1.24 10.96
N THR A 78 -4.99 0.84 11.78
CA THR A 78 -5.31 -0.56 12.07
C THR A 78 -6.78 -0.84 11.77
N PRO A 79 -7.15 -2.10 11.43
CA PRO A 79 -8.55 -2.47 11.21
C PRO A 79 -9.45 -2.07 12.38
N LYS A 80 -9.03 -2.39 13.59
CA LYS A 80 -9.80 -2.08 14.81
C LYS A 80 -10.07 -0.60 14.96
N LYS A 81 -9.06 0.26 14.85
CA LYS A 81 -9.22 1.71 14.98
C LYS A 81 -10.09 2.32 13.90
N ILE A 82 -10.00 1.82 12.68
CA ILE A 82 -10.89 2.24 11.59
C ILE A 82 -12.34 1.86 11.88
N LEU A 83 -12.60 0.66 12.39
CA LEU A 83 -13.96 0.22 12.74
C LEU A 83 -14.56 0.99 13.91
N GLU A 84 -13.74 1.41 14.88
CA GLU A 84 -14.14 2.22 16.03
C GLU A 84 -14.39 3.70 15.66
N THR A 85 -13.91 4.16 14.50
CA THR A 85 -14.06 5.55 14.06
C THR A 85 -15.39 5.75 13.34
N LEU A 86 -16.09 6.84 13.64
CA LEU A 86 -17.34 7.18 12.97
C LEU A 86 -17.10 7.47 11.47
N ASP A 87 -18.07 7.13 10.65
CA ASP A 87 -18.01 7.37 9.20
C ASP A 87 -17.85 8.85 8.87
N ASP A 88 -18.58 9.71 9.57
CA ASP A 88 -18.47 11.16 9.38
C ASP A 88 -17.08 11.70 9.73
N ASP A 89 -16.44 11.15 10.72
CA ASP A 89 -15.08 11.53 11.09
C ASP A 89 -14.07 11.17 9.98
N LEU A 90 -14.22 10.02 9.37
CA LEU A 90 -13.39 9.61 8.22
C LEU A 90 -13.69 10.46 6.98
N ARG A 91 -14.96 10.80 6.76
CA ARG A 91 -15.36 11.69 5.68
C ARG A 91 -14.80 13.10 5.85
N ASN A 92 -14.80 13.62 7.07
CA ASN A 92 -14.22 14.93 7.40
C ASN A 92 -12.70 14.97 7.16
N CYS A 93 -12.02 13.82 7.12
CA CYS A 93 -10.62 13.73 6.69
C CYS A 93 -10.44 13.89 5.16
N GLY A 94 -11.52 13.85 4.38
CA GLY A 94 -11.51 14.00 2.93
C GLY A 94 -11.86 12.72 2.15
N LEU A 95 -12.30 11.67 2.83
CA LEU A 95 -12.73 10.44 2.17
C LEU A 95 -14.15 10.57 1.60
N SER A 96 -14.38 10.04 0.40
CA SER A 96 -15.73 9.85 -0.11
C SER A 96 -16.46 8.77 0.69
N TYR A 97 -17.78 8.81 0.68
CA TYR A 97 -18.62 7.78 1.31
C TYR A 97 -18.26 6.36 0.83
N ARG A 98 -18.02 6.22 -0.48
CA ARG A 98 -17.63 4.95 -1.08
C ARG A 98 -16.28 4.44 -0.55
N LYS A 99 -15.29 5.34 -0.42
CA LYS A 99 -13.97 4.97 0.13
C LYS A 99 -14.05 4.56 1.60
N VAL A 100 -14.85 5.26 2.40
CA VAL A 100 -15.12 4.87 3.80
C VAL A 100 -15.69 3.46 3.87
N ASN A 101 -16.69 3.14 3.04
CA ASN A 101 -17.29 1.82 3.00
C ASN A 101 -16.28 0.74 2.59
N TYR A 102 -15.44 0.99 1.59
CA TYR A 102 -14.42 0.03 1.15
C TYR A 102 -13.38 -0.23 2.24
N ILE A 103 -12.86 0.81 2.86
CA ILE A 103 -11.85 0.69 3.92
C ILE A 103 -12.43 -0.05 5.13
N LYS A 104 -13.65 0.28 5.56
CA LYS A 104 -14.32 -0.42 6.65
C LYS A 104 -14.67 -1.87 6.29
N GLY A 105 -15.02 -2.14 5.04
CA GLY A 105 -15.24 -3.50 4.56
C GLY A 105 -13.99 -4.38 4.68
N ILE A 106 -12.86 -3.87 4.24
CA ILE A 106 -11.56 -4.56 4.39
C ILE A 106 -11.18 -4.71 5.86
N ALA A 107 -11.40 -3.68 6.67
CA ALA A 107 -11.14 -3.72 8.10
C ALA A 107 -11.95 -4.83 8.80
N LYS A 108 -13.22 -5.00 8.46
CA LYS A 108 -14.07 -6.09 8.99
C LYS A 108 -13.52 -7.48 8.63
N ILE A 109 -13.10 -7.68 7.38
CA ILE A 109 -12.56 -8.96 6.92
C ILE A 109 -11.28 -9.29 7.68
N LEU A 110 -10.40 -8.32 7.88
CA LEU A 110 -9.13 -8.51 8.56
C LEU A 110 -9.25 -8.65 10.07
N ASP A 111 -10.20 -7.96 10.67
CA ASP A 111 -10.46 -8.06 12.11
C ASP A 111 -11.09 -9.41 12.47
N SER A 112 -12.00 -9.93 11.63
CA SER A 112 -12.68 -11.20 11.84
C SER A 112 -11.88 -12.43 11.42
N ASN A 113 -10.92 -12.30 10.50
CA ASN A 113 -10.22 -13.44 9.89
C ASN A 113 -8.77 -13.13 9.50
N ASN A 114 -7.88 -13.14 10.48
CA ASN A 114 -6.43 -12.97 10.26
C ASN A 114 -5.82 -14.00 9.29
N ARG A 115 -6.53 -15.09 8.98
CA ARG A 115 -6.02 -16.16 8.09
C ARG A 115 -6.32 -15.93 6.62
N PHE A 116 -7.23 -15.02 6.27
CA PHE A 116 -7.59 -14.80 4.87
C PHE A 116 -6.40 -14.33 4.02
N PHE A 117 -5.59 -13.45 4.56
CA PHE A 117 -4.42 -12.89 3.86
C PHE A 117 -3.14 -13.70 3.99
N THR A 118 -2.99 -14.52 5.03
CA THR A 118 -1.87 -15.48 5.11
C THR A 118 -1.92 -16.53 4.00
N LYS A 119 -3.08 -16.74 3.38
CA LYS A 119 -3.20 -17.58 2.18
C LYS A 119 -2.76 -16.87 0.90
N LEU A 120 -2.77 -15.55 0.86
CA LEU A 120 -2.33 -14.77 -0.31
C LEU A 120 -0.81 -14.51 -0.33
N GLU A 121 -0.15 -14.64 0.81
CA GLU A 121 1.31 -14.47 0.94
C GLU A 121 2.10 -15.75 0.56
N LYS A 122 1.42 -16.84 0.30
CA LYS A 122 2.00 -18.11 -0.18
C LYS A 122 1.86 -18.24 -1.68
#